data_1c65bd5268e16493e682a52e9d0657fc
#
_entry.id   1c65bd5268e16493e682a52e9d0657fc
#
_cell.length_a   1.000
_cell.length_b   1.000
_cell.length_c   1.000
_cell.angle_alpha   90.00
_cell.angle_beta   90.00
_cell.angle_gamma   90.00
#
_symmetry.space_group_name_H-M   'P 1'
#
loop_
_entity.id
_entity.type
_entity.pdbx_description
1 polymer ?
#
loop_
_entity_poly.entity_id
_entity_poly.type
_entity_poly.pdbx_seq_one_letter_code
_entity_poly.pdbx_strand_id
1 'polypeptide(L)'
;MGCGRNINEEMEAMSDAKTVIIFDTTLRDGEQSPGASMNIEEKLRIAHQLEKMNVDVIEAGFPIASEGDFEAVKKIAQTIKGCQIAGLCRANDKDIDRAWEALKYAGERGRIHTFIATSDIHMKYKLKMSEDEVVETAVKAVKRAAAYTPNVEFSAEDAVRTRLPFLARVVEAVIEAGARTVNIPDTVGYTIPSEYSRIITYLRENVPNIDQAVISVHCHNDLGLAVANSLAAVQAGAQQVECTINGIGERAGNCSLEEVVMALRTRQDILPFQTKVVTEHIYPTSKLLATITGITVQPNKAIVGANAFAHEAGIHQHGVLMEKSTYEIMTPESIGLNQNKLVLGKHSGRHAFIQRLQELGYDLGKEDIEKAFVRFKALADQKKEIFDEDLDAIVADEIIRGPEKFKLLQMNVSSGSFAAPTATVQLEIDGKIRKTAVMGDGPVDATFKAIKKLAKTNARLLHFSVGAITGGTDAQGECTVRLEDAGREVLGQGAHPDIIVASAKAYINALNKLSSGMSRTRIHL
;
A
#
# COMPACT_ATOMS: atom_id res chain seq x y z
N MET A 1 -21.45 27.61 26.20
CA MET A 1 -21.24 28.80 25.36
C MET A 1 -20.55 28.31 24.11
N GLY A 2 -21.33 28.09 23.03
CA GLY A 2 -20.82 27.60 21.76
C GLY A 2 -20.08 28.70 21.03
N CYS A 3 -18.81 28.53 20.83
CA CYS A 3 -18.03 29.35 19.90
C CYS A 3 -18.22 28.76 18.49
N GLY A 4 -19.31 29.15 17.83
CA GLY A 4 -19.45 28.97 16.39
C GLY A 4 -18.49 29.93 15.71
N ARG A 5 -17.36 29.45 15.18
CA ARG A 5 -16.56 30.25 14.26
C ARG A 5 -17.39 30.57 13.03
N ASN A 6 -17.30 31.82 12.58
CA ASN A 6 -18.05 32.33 11.43
C ASN A 6 -17.50 31.66 10.15
N ILE A 7 -18.37 31.13 9.30
CA ILE A 7 -17.99 30.47 8.02
C ILE A 7 -17.04 31.35 7.19
N ASN A 8 -17.15 32.67 7.29
CA ASN A 8 -16.26 33.62 6.64
C ASN A 8 -14.85 33.62 7.25
N GLU A 9 -14.70 33.43 8.58
CA GLU A 9 -13.38 33.32 9.23
C GLU A 9 -12.68 31.99 8.90
N GLU A 10 -13.46 30.90 8.71
CA GLU A 10 -12.92 29.63 8.23
C GLU A 10 -12.49 29.70 6.75
N MET A 11 -13.24 30.40 5.91
CA MET A 11 -12.87 30.62 4.50
C MET A 11 -11.64 31.55 4.35
N GLU A 12 -11.50 32.59 5.18
CA GLU A 12 -10.28 33.44 5.21
C GLU A 12 -9.08 32.67 5.75
N ALA A 13 -9.22 31.88 6.80
CA ALA A 13 -8.13 31.04 7.33
C ALA A 13 -7.66 29.98 6.32
N MET A 14 -8.54 29.45 5.48
CA MET A 14 -8.17 28.54 4.39
C MET A 14 -7.45 29.23 3.23
N SER A 15 -7.65 30.55 3.03
CA SER A 15 -6.97 31.30 1.95
C SER A 15 -5.49 31.58 2.25
N ASP A 16 -5.08 31.60 3.53
CA ASP A 16 -3.72 31.91 3.98
C ASP A 16 -2.90 30.65 4.36
N ALA A 17 -3.48 29.46 4.33
CA ALA A 17 -2.80 28.23 4.68
C ALA A 17 -1.70 27.89 3.66
N LYS A 18 -0.46 27.71 4.14
CA LYS A 18 0.67 27.32 3.30
C LYS A 18 0.49 25.88 2.83
N THR A 19 0.66 25.64 1.53
CA THR A 19 0.57 24.30 0.94
C THR A 19 1.88 23.54 1.15
N VAL A 20 1.78 22.33 1.71
CA VAL A 20 2.88 21.37 1.84
C VAL A 20 2.85 20.43 0.64
N ILE A 21 3.98 20.30 -0.04
CA ILE A 21 4.18 19.40 -1.17
C ILE A 21 4.31 17.98 -0.64
N ILE A 22 3.50 17.05 -1.16
CA ILE A 22 3.59 15.63 -0.83
C ILE A 22 4.36 14.90 -1.94
N PHE A 23 5.54 14.40 -1.56
CA PHE A 23 6.41 13.61 -2.40
C PHE A 23 6.28 12.14 -1.99
N ASP A 24 5.65 11.32 -2.83
CA ASP A 24 5.50 9.89 -2.56
C ASP A 24 6.68 9.10 -3.12
N THR A 25 7.38 8.39 -2.24
CA THR A 25 8.51 7.51 -2.59
C THR A 25 8.17 6.02 -2.40
N THR A 26 6.89 5.66 -2.41
CA THR A 26 6.44 4.25 -2.28
C THR A 26 7.07 3.34 -3.35
N LEU A 27 7.20 3.84 -4.59
CA LEU A 27 7.72 3.09 -5.74
C LEU A 27 9.25 3.06 -5.83
N ARG A 28 9.96 3.74 -4.91
CA ARG A 28 11.42 3.72 -4.82
C ARG A 28 11.88 3.25 -3.45
N ASP A 29 11.78 4.07 -2.40
CA ASP A 29 12.22 3.73 -1.04
C ASP A 29 11.29 2.70 -0.38
N GLY A 30 9.99 2.86 -0.59
CA GLY A 30 9.00 1.90 -0.13
C GLY A 30 9.23 0.50 -0.67
N GLU A 31 9.57 0.37 -1.95
CA GLU A 31 9.86 -0.91 -2.61
C GLU A 31 11.14 -1.59 -2.09
N GLN A 32 12.05 -0.83 -1.47
CA GLN A 32 13.26 -1.38 -0.85
C GLN A 32 12.97 -2.16 0.44
N SER A 33 11.74 -2.11 0.96
CA SER A 33 11.29 -3.00 2.02
C SER A 33 11.38 -4.46 1.58
N PRO A 34 11.95 -5.37 2.40
CA PRO A 34 11.99 -6.79 2.07
C PRO A 34 10.60 -7.34 1.75
N GLY A 35 10.44 -7.91 0.56
CA GLY A 35 9.17 -8.48 0.08
C GLY A 35 8.22 -7.49 -0.63
N ALA A 36 8.56 -6.20 -0.72
CA ALA A 36 7.73 -5.18 -1.37
C ALA A 36 8.01 -4.98 -2.86
N SER A 37 8.90 -5.76 -3.47
CA SER A 37 9.25 -5.62 -4.89
C SER A 37 8.04 -5.76 -5.79
N MET A 38 7.90 -4.84 -6.73
CA MET A 38 6.76 -4.75 -7.65
C MET A 38 7.23 -4.88 -9.11
N ASN A 39 6.44 -5.55 -9.93
CA ASN A 39 6.64 -5.52 -11.38
C ASN A 39 6.13 -4.22 -12.01
N ILE A 40 6.41 -3.99 -13.29
CA ILE A 40 6.07 -2.74 -14.00
C ILE A 40 4.56 -2.45 -13.96
N GLU A 41 3.72 -3.47 -14.14
CA GLU A 41 2.26 -3.30 -14.16
C GLU A 41 1.72 -2.96 -12.74
N GLU A 42 2.31 -3.55 -11.71
CA GLU A 42 1.99 -3.24 -10.32
C GLU A 42 2.41 -1.81 -9.95
N LYS A 43 3.63 -1.39 -10.35
CA LYS A 43 4.08 0.00 -10.18
C LYS A 43 3.15 0.99 -10.89
N LEU A 44 2.71 0.69 -12.12
CA LEU A 44 1.76 1.53 -12.84
C LEU A 44 0.40 1.64 -12.14
N ARG A 45 -0.10 0.54 -11.57
CA ARG A 45 -1.37 0.58 -10.82
C ARG A 45 -1.27 1.48 -9.60
N ILE A 46 -0.16 1.39 -8.84
CA ILE A 46 0.08 2.29 -7.70
C ILE A 46 0.26 3.73 -8.19
N ALA A 47 1.05 3.98 -9.25
CA ALA A 47 1.25 5.32 -9.80
C ALA A 47 -0.07 5.99 -10.21
N HIS A 48 -0.98 5.27 -10.88
CA HIS A 48 -2.32 5.76 -11.21
C HIS A 48 -3.17 6.06 -9.97
N GLN A 49 -3.03 5.26 -8.93
CA GLN A 49 -3.76 5.49 -7.69
C GLN A 49 -3.21 6.72 -6.93
N LEU A 50 -1.88 6.91 -6.93
CA LEU A 50 -1.23 8.11 -6.40
C LEU A 50 -1.63 9.38 -7.19
N GLU A 51 -1.71 9.27 -8.52
CA GLU A 51 -2.22 10.35 -9.38
C GLU A 51 -3.67 10.72 -9.03
N LYS A 52 -4.57 9.73 -8.83
CA LYS A 52 -5.95 9.97 -8.38
C LYS A 52 -6.01 10.61 -6.99
N MET A 53 -5.11 10.23 -6.12
CA MET A 53 -4.98 10.81 -4.78
C MET A 53 -4.40 12.23 -4.84
N ASN A 54 -3.94 12.68 -6.01
CA ASN A 54 -3.41 14.00 -6.27
C ASN A 54 -2.17 14.34 -5.43
N VAL A 55 -1.22 13.39 -5.31
CA VAL A 55 0.10 13.69 -4.76
C VAL A 55 0.85 14.63 -5.71
N ASP A 56 1.72 15.47 -5.19
CA ASP A 56 2.44 16.46 -6.02
C ASP A 56 3.56 15.79 -6.83
N VAL A 57 4.28 14.83 -6.23
CA VAL A 57 5.42 14.15 -6.85
C VAL A 57 5.36 12.65 -6.57
N ILE A 58 5.65 11.83 -7.59
CA ILE A 58 5.86 10.38 -7.48
C ILE A 58 7.31 10.08 -7.80
N GLU A 59 8.08 9.53 -6.86
CA GLU A 59 9.39 8.98 -7.13
C GLU A 59 9.24 7.54 -7.65
N ALA A 60 9.43 7.40 -8.95
CA ALA A 60 9.04 6.20 -9.68
C ALA A 60 10.06 5.05 -9.59
N GLY A 61 11.29 5.32 -9.15
CA GLY A 61 12.33 4.30 -9.01
C GLY A 61 13.76 4.85 -9.14
N PHE A 62 14.71 3.91 -9.34
CA PHE A 62 16.13 4.18 -9.47
C PHE A 62 16.64 3.64 -10.83
N PRO A 63 16.58 4.41 -11.92
CA PRO A 63 16.75 3.94 -13.30
C PRO A 63 18.07 3.24 -13.62
N ILE A 64 19.13 3.46 -12.85
CA ILE A 64 20.42 2.80 -13.02
C ILE A 64 20.49 1.43 -12.32
N ALA A 65 19.58 1.15 -11.39
CA ALA A 65 19.63 -0.08 -10.58
C ALA A 65 19.42 -1.33 -11.43
N SER A 66 18.49 -1.29 -12.38
CA SER A 66 18.20 -2.39 -13.30
C SER A 66 17.51 -1.89 -14.57
N GLU A 67 17.46 -2.73 -15.62
CA GLU A 67 16.68 -2.42 -16.82
C GLU A 67 15.17 -2.40 -16.51
N GLY A 68 14.70 -3.24 -15.56
CA GLY A 68 13.32 -3.23 -15.10
C GLY A 68 12.93 -1.91 -14.43
N ASP A 69 13.79 -1.37 -13.57
CA ASP A 69 13.57 -0.05 -12.95
C ASP A 69 13.56 1.07 -13.99
N PHE A 70 14.49 1.03 -14.94
CA PHE A 70 14.52 1.99 -16.04
C PHE A 70 13.20 1.99 -16.83
N GLU A 71 12.75 0.83 -17.29
CA GLU A 71 11.51 0.73 -18.06
C GLU A 71 10.27 1.10 -17.21
N ALA A 72 10.27 0.79 -15.91
CA ALA A 72 9.19 1.20 -15.01
C ALA A 72 9.11 2.73 -14.89
N VAL A 73 10.22 3.41 -14.59
CA VAL A 73 10.28 4.88 -14.50
C VAL A 73 9.86 5.51 -15.83
N LYS A 74 10.40 5.02 -16.95
CA LYS A 74 10.05 5.49 -18.30
C LYS A 74 8.56 5.32 -18.59
N LYS A 75 7.98 4.17 -18.27
CA LYS A 75 6.56 3.89 -18.50
C LYS A 75 5.67 4.79 -17.65
N ILE A 76 6.02 5.01 -16.38
CA ILE A 76 5.32 5.94 -15.49
C ILE A 76 5.41 7.36 -16.03
N ALA A 77 6.61 7.83 -16.44
CA ALA A 77 6.82 9.14 -17.03
C ALA A 77 5.98 9.38 -18.32
N GLN A 78 5.79 8.32 -19.12
CA GLN A 78 4.94 8.36 -20.31
C GLN A 78 3.45 8.41 -19.99
N THR A 79 3.03 7.76 -18.91
CA THR A 79 1.61 7.46 -18.64
C THR A 79 0.98 8.48 -17.70
N ILE A 80 1.62 8.79 -16.58
CA ILE A 80 1.10 9.69 -15.54
C ILE A 80 1.22 11.15 -16.00
N LYS A 81 0.15 11.95 -15.82
CA LYS A 81 0.08 13.34 -16.28
C LYS A 81 -0.25 14.36 -15.19
N GLY A 82 -0.88 13.94 -14.10
CA GLY A 82 -1.39 14.82 -13.04
C GLY A 82 -0.34 15.27 -12.01
N CYS A 83 0.84 14.62 -11.94
CA CYS A 83 1.89 14.92 -10.96
C CYS A 83 3.28 14.95 -11.59
N GLN A 84 4.25 15.44 -10.83
CA GLN A 84 5.66 15.37 -11.21
C GLN A 84 6.18 13.94 -11.03
N ILE A 85 7.13 13.54 -11.87
CA ILE A 85 7.75 12.22 -11.80
C ILE A 85 9.22 12.40 -11.50
N ALA A 86 9.65 11.89 -10.35
CA ALA A 86 11.04 11.90 -9.92
C ALA A 86 11.71 10.55 -10.17
N GLY A 87 13.01 10.58 -10.41
CA GLY A 87 13.86 9.40 -10.48
C GLY A 87 15.14 9.66 -9.73
N LEU A 88 15.49 8.69 -8.85
CA LEU A 88 16.69 8.77 -8.03
C LEU A 88 17.94 8.47 -8.87
N CYS A 89 19.05 9.18 -8.59
CA CYS A 89 20.35 8.91 -9.17
C CYS A 89 21.48 9.34 -8.22
N ARG A 90 22.59 8.59 -8.23
CA ARG A 90 23.79 9.00 -7.49
C ARG A 90 24.43 10.20 -8.17
N ALA A 91 25.25 10.94 -7.42
CA ALA A 91 25.96 12.13 -7.89
C ALA A 91 27.12 11.78 -8.86
N ASN A 92 26.80 11.17 -10.01
CA ASN A 92 27.71 10.92 -11.11
C ASN A 92 27.00 11.02 -12.45
N ASP A 93 27.77 11.35 -13.49
CA ASP A 93 27.25 11.66 -14.83
C ASP A 93 26.42 10.49 -15.42
N LYS A 94 26.88 9.25 -15.26
CA LYS A 94 26.22 8.07 -15.82
C LYS A 94 24.82 7.82 -15.23
N ASP A 95 24.69 7.94 -13.93
CA ASP A 95 23.43 7.74 -13.24
C ASP A 95 22.43 8.85 -13.60
N ILE A 96 22.90 10.10 -13.65
CA ILE A 96 22.08 11.28 -13.99
C ILE A 96 21.59 11.18 -15.45
N ASP A 97 22.46 10.82 -16.38
CA ASP A 97 22.09 10.64 -17.79
C ASP A 97 21.03 9.54 -17.93
N ARG A 98 21.22 8.41 -17.25
CA ARG A 98 20.27 7.29 -17.26
C ARG A 98 18.92 7.67 -16.65
N ALA A 99 18.93 8.47 -15.57
CA ALA A 99 17.70 8.98 -14.97
C ALA A 99 16.93 9.88 -15.95
N TRP A 100 17.65 10.81 -16.63
CA TRP A 100 17.00 11.67 -17.61
C TRP A 100 16.48 10.91 -18.84
N GLU A 101 17.19 9.90 -19.32
CA GLU A 101 16.70 9.06 -20.41
C GLU A 101 15.32 8.46 -20.11
N ALA A 102 15.04 8.07 -18.86
CA ALA A 102 13.74 7.57 -18.44
C ALA A 102 12.72 8.69 -18.20
N LEU A 103 13.14 9.82 -17.61
CA LEU A 103 12.28 10.90 -17.18
C LEU A 103 11.86 11.88 -18.28
N LYS A 104 12.63 11.99 -19.38
CA LYS A 104 12.38 12.98 -20.45
C LYS A 104 10.95 12.92 -21.04
N TYR A 105 10.29 11.78 -20.95
CA TYR A 105 8.90 11.59 -21.41
C TYR A 105 7.85 12.31 -20.54
N ALA A 106 8.22 12.70 -19.33
CA ALA A 106 7.38 13.55 -18.48
C ALA A 106 7.46 15.05 -18.86
N GLY A 107 8.42 15.43 -19.72
CA GLY A 107 8.66 16.83 -20.10
C GLY A 107 9.04 17.68 -18.87
N GLU A 108 8.40 18.84 -18.73
CA GLU A 108 8.65 19.78 -17.62
C GLU A 108 8.30 19.19 -16.22
N ARG A 109 7.52 18.11 -16.18
CA ARG A 109 7.17 17.40 -14.93
C ARG A 109 8.25 16.42 -14.48
N GLY A 110 9.28 16.16 -15.30
CA GLY A 110 10.39 15.29 -14.95
C GLY A 110 11.31 15.95 -13.93
N ARG A 111 11.54 15.28 -12.78
CA ARG A 111 12.44 15.72 -11.71
C ARG A 111 13.61 14.75 -11.59
N ILE A 112 14.82 15.28 -11.70
CA ILE A 112 16.03 14.50 -11.39
C ILE A 112 16.31 14.67 -9.90
N HIS A 113 16.31 13.56 -9.16
CA HIS A 113 16.63 13.52 -7.75
C HIS A 113 18.02 12.90 -7.57
N THR A 114 19.00 13.73 -7.23
CA THR A 114 20.39 13.28 -7.05
C THR A 114 20.83 13.42 -5.60
N PHE A 115 21.76 12.57 -5.15
CA PHE A 115 22.19 12.55 -3.76
C PHE A 115 23.68 12.20 -3.61
N ILE A 116 24.27 12.69 -2.52
CA ILE A 116 25.54 12.24 -1.98
C ILE A 116 25.52 12.36 -0.46
N ALA A 117 26.20 11.45 0.24
CA ALA A 117 26.25 11.49 1.69
C ALA A 117 27.18 12.60 2.21
N THR A 118 26.78 13.24 3.31
CA THR A 118 27.46 14.41 3.87
C THR A 118 27.97 14.20 5.31
N SER A 119 27.55 13.14 5.99
CA SER A 119 28.02 12.88 7.36
C SER A 119 29.46 12.39 7.40
N ASP A 120 30.17 12.73 8.49
CA ASP A 120 31.57 12.35 8.71
C ASP A 120 31.78 10.83 8.60
N ILE A 121 30.83 10.03 9.06
CA ILE A 121 30.91 8.57 8.99
C ILE A 121 30.84 8.07 7.55
N HIS A 122 29.94 8.63 6.73
CA HIS A 122 29.82 8.26 5.34
C HIS A 122 30.98 8.77 4.49
N MET A 123 31.42 10.01 4.71
CA MET A 123 32.59 10.55 4.02
C MET A 123 33.83 9.70 4.28
N LYS A 124 34.05 9.29 5.53
CA LYS A 124 35.21 8.51 5.93
C LYS A 124 35.18 7.06 5.42
N TYR A 125 34.07 6.37 5.60
CA TYR A 125 34.03 4.90 5.38
C TYR A 125 33.40 4.47 4.06
N LYS A 126 32.41 5.23 3.54
CA LYS A 126 31.68 4.90 2.30
C LYS A 126 32.29 5.62 1.10
N LEU A 127 32.43 6.93 1.17
CA LEU A 127 32.88 7.75 0.05
C LEU A 127 34.41 7.86 -0.04
N LYS A 128 35.10 7.89 1.09
CA LYS A 128 36.55 8.17 1.21
C LYS A 128 36.91 9.52 0.57
N MET A 129 36.10 10.54 0.83
CA MET A 129 36.20 11.89 0.32
C MET A 129 36.35 12.89 1.46
N SER A 130 37.06 13.99 1.18
CA SER A 130 37.06 15.19 2.00
C SER A 130 35.78 16.00 1.82
N GLU A 131 35.52 16.97 2.69
CA GLU A 131 34.40 17.88 2.56
C GLU A 131 34.38 18.62 1.21
N ASP A 132 35.56 19.11 0.77
CA ASP A 132 35.69 19.84 -0.49
C ASP A 132 35.33 18.95 -1.69
N GLU A 133 35.83 17.71 -1.70
CA GLU A 133 35.51 16.74 -2.76
C GLU A 133 34.01 16.39 -2.79
N VAL A 134 33.34 16.32 -1.62
CA VAL A 134 31.88 16.09 -1.54
C VAL A 134 31.13 17.27 -2.12
N VAL A 135 31.50 18.52 -1.76
CA VAL A 135 30.87 19.74 -2.31
C VAL A 135 31.10 19.83 -3.83
N GLU A 136 32.30 19.60 -4.31
CA GLU A 136 32.61 19.62 -5.76
C GLU A 136 31.79 18.58 -6.52
N THR A 137 31.68 17.38 -5.97
CA THR A 137 30.89 16.28 -6.56
C THR A 137 29.41 16.62 -6.59
N ALA A 138 28.86 17.15 -5.50
CA ALA A 138 27.46 17.59 -5.42
C ALA A 138 27.15 18.70 -6.44
N VAL A 139 27.98 19.74 -6.49
CA VAL A 139 27.85 20.86 -7.44
C VAL A 139 27.92 20.36 -8.89
N LYS A 140 28.87 19.50 -9.22
CA LYS A 140 29.00 18.92 -10.55
C LYS A 140 27.75 18.13 -10.93
N ALA A 141 27.24 17.30 -10.02
CA ALA A 141 26.04 16.49 -10.24
C ALA A 141 24.81 17.36 -10.48
N VAL A 142 24.57 18.36 -9.64
CA VAL A 142 23.44 19.29 -9.79
C VAL A 142 23.55 20.07 -11.09
N LYS A 143 24.72 20.60 -11.47
CA LYS A 143 24.91 21.28 -12.77
C LYS A 143 24.64 20.35 -13.95
N ARG A 144 25.04 19.06 -13.86
CA ARG A 144 24.72 18.07 -14.88
C ARG A 144 23.22 17.82 -14.99
N ALA A 145 22.53 17.66 -13.88
CA ALA A 145 21.07 17.50 -13.84
C ALA A 145 20.33 18.73 -14.36
N ALA A 146 20.76 19.93 -13.96
CA ALA A 146 20.18 21.21 -14.37
C ALA A 146 20.35 21.49 -15.87
N ALA A 147 21.33 20.85 -16.53
CA ALA A 147 21.47 20.93 -17.98
C ALA A 147 20.35 20.18 -18.74
N TYR A 148 19.63 19.27 -18.08
CA TYR A 148 18.51 18.52 -18.65
C TYR A 148 17.16 19.10 -18.29
N THR A 149 16.98 19.53 -17.04
CA THR A 149 15.71 20.04 -16.51
C THR A 149 15.96 21.06 -15.40
N PRO A 150 15.17 22.13 -15.30
CA PRO A 150 15.23 23.04 -14.16
C PRO A 150 14.69 22.40 -12.86
N ASN A 151 14.02 21.28 -12.94
CA ASN A 151 13.41 20.58 -11.79
C ASN A 151 14.40 19.57 -11.21
N VAL A 152 15.34 20.07 -10.41
CA VAL A 152 16.40 19.28 -9.77
C VAL A 152 16.19 19.27 -8.26
N GLU A 153 16.16 18.07 -7.69
CA GLU A 153 16.18 17.83 -6.26
C GLU A 153 17.52 17.23 -5.84
N PHE A 154 18.08 17.77 -4.76
CA PHE A 154 19.33 17.27 -4.19
C PHE A 154 19.10 16.82 -2.75
N SER A 155 19.51 15.59 -2.41
CA SER A 155 19.52 15.05 -1.06
C SER A 155 20.93 15.02 -0.47
N ALA A 156 21.11 15.62 0.70
CA ALA A 156 22.30 15.46 1.54
C ALA A 156 22.12 14.18 2.37
N GLU A 157 22.46 12.99 1.82
CA GLU A 157 22.27 11.71 2.53
C GLU A 157 22.92 11.76 3.91
N ASP A 158 22.14 11.32 4.95
CA ASP A 158 22.53 11.34 6.36
C ASP A 158 22.74 12.76 6.92
N ALA A 159 21.90 13.70 6.46
CA ALA A 159 21.99 15.12 6.82
C ALA A 159 21.92 15.38 8.33
N VAL A 160 21.10 14.62 9.04
CA VAL A 160 20.89 14.83 10.48
C VAL A 160 22.12 14.51 11.33
N ARG A 161 23.03 13.68 10.83
CA ARG A 161 24.34 13.40 11.45
C ARG A 161 25.49 14.20 10.86
N THR A 162 25.18 15.13 9.96
CA THR A 162 26.14 16.04 9.34
C THR A 162 26.35 17.26 10.24
N ARG A 163 27.57 17.76 10.36
CA ARG A 163 27.85 19.00 11.08
C ARG A 163 27.13 20.17 10.42
N LEU A 164 26.36 20.93 11.19
CA LEU A 164 25.48 21.97 10.66
C LEU A 164 26.19 23.01 9.76
N PRO A 165 27.40 23.52 10.08
CA PRO A 165 28.09 24.44 9.20
C PRO A 165 28.46 23.81 7.85
N PHE A 166 28.84 22.53 7.83
CA PHE A 166 29.14 21.82 6.60
C PHE A 166 27.87 21.53 5.80
N LEU A 167 26.77 21.13 6.46
CA LEU A 167 25.48 20.94 5.80
C LEU A 167 25.00 22.25 5.14
N ALA A 168 25.10 23.37 5.83
CA ALA A 168 24.74 24.69 5.28
C ALA A 168 25.58 25.02 4.03
N ARG A 169 26.90 24.79 4.07
CA ARG A 169 27.79 24.98 2.93
C ARG A 169 27.40 24.12 1.72
N VAL A 170 27.06 22.85 1.93
CA VAL A 170 26.60 21.96 0.85
C VAL A 170 25.30 22.48 0.26
N VAL A 171 24.31 22.81 1.11
CA VAL A 171 22.99 23.29 0.68
C VAL A 171 23.13 24.59 -0.13
N GLU A 172 23.89 25.56 0.35
CA GLU A 172 24.18 26.82 -0.38
C GLU A 172 24.75 26.54 -1.76
N ALA A 173 25.79 25.69 -1.83
CA ALA A 173 26.51 25.41 -3.08
C ALA A 173 25.62 24.67 -4.12
N VAL A 174 24.76 23.74 -3.69
CA VAL A 174 23.89 23.02 -4.62
C VAL A 174 22.72 23.89 -5.11
N ILE A 175 22.20 24.82 -4.29
CA ILE A 175 21.20 25.80 -4.72
C ILE A 175 21.80 26.73 -5.77
N GLU A 176 23.02 27.23 -5.54
CA GLU A 176 23.75 28.05 -6.51
C GLU A 176 24.01 27.28 -7.82
N ALA A 177 24.27 25.96 -7.74
CA ALA A 177 24.46 25.08 -8.88
C ALA A 177 23.19 24.80 -9.68
N GLY A 178 21.99 25.09 -9.14
CA GLY A 178 20.70 24.97 -9.82
C GLY A 178 19.68 24.03 -9.18
N ALA A 179 19.94 23.48 -7.98
CA ALA A 179 18.93 22.73 -7.24
C ALA A 179 17.75 23.65 -6.87
N ARG A 180 16.52 23.18 -7.11
CA ARG A 180 15.28 23.89 -6.75
C ARG A 180 14.57 23.22 -5.57
N THR A 181 14.99 22.04 -5.18
CA THR A 181 14.57 21.37 -3.95
C THR A 181 15.81 20.82 -3.27
N VAL A 182 15.94 21.05 -1.97
CA VAL A 182 17.01 20.51 -1.13
C VAL A 182 16.39 19.66 -0.04
N ASN A 183 16.68 18.36 -0.07
CA ASN A 183 16.14 17.39 0.86
C ASN A 183 17.14 17.13 1.99
N ILE A 184 16.63 17.12 3.21
CA ILE A 184 17.38 16.96 4.46
C ILE A 184 16.94 15.64 5.12
N PRO A 185 17.53 14.48 4.73
CA PRO A 185 17.05 13.20 5.21
C PRO A 185 17.59 12.82 6.61
N ASP A 186 16.67 12.30 7.43
CA ASP A 186 16.98 11.46 8.59
C ASP A 186 17.07 9.99 8.14
N THR A 187 18.19 9.68 7.50
CA THR A 187 18.44 8.41 6.80
C THR A 187 18.39 7.19 7.71
N VAL A 188 18.66 7.35 9.00
CA VAL A 188 18.70 6.25 9.97
C VAL A 188 17.61 6.34 11.05
N GLY A 189 16.68 7.28 10.91
CA GLY A 189 15.57 7.45 11.84
C GLY A 189 16.02 7.80 13.27
N TYR A 190 17.03 8.67 13.37
CA TYR A 190 17.79 8.91 14.60
C TYR A 190 17.34 10.16 15.37
N THR A 191 16.80 11.17 14.68
CA THR A 191 16.44 12.44 15.30
C THR A 191 15.15 12.38 16.10
N ILE A 192 15.02 13.37 16.98
CA ILE A 192 13.77 13.68 17.68
C ILE A 192 13.20 15.01 17.12
N PRO A 193 11.88 15.30 17.28
CA PRO A 193 11.23 16.46 16.66
C PRO A 193 11.91 17.80 16.94
N SER A 194 12.34 18.05 18.18
CA SER A 194 12.99 19.31 18.56
C SER A 194 14.38 19.48 17.92
N GLU A 195 15.12 18.39 17.73
CA GLU A 195 16.41 18.42 17.05
C GLU A 195 16.23 18.67 15.55
N TYR A 196 15.28 17.96 14.93
CA TYR A 196 15.03 18.12 13.50
C TYR A 196 14.51 19.50 13.15
N SER A 197 13.59 20.03 13.94
CA SER A 197 13.14 21.43 13.84
C SER A 197 14.31 22.42 13.91
N ARG A 198 15.26 22.21 14.86
CA ARG A 198 16.46 23.05 15.00
C ARG A 198 17.36 22.99 13.77
N ILE A 199 17.52 21.82 13.12
CA ILE A 199 18.29 21.67 11.89
C ILE A 199 17.70 22.53 10.78
N ILE A 200 16.37 22.42 10.57
CA ILE A 200 15.68 23.22 9.54
C ILE A 200 15.77 24.72 9.81
N THR A 201 15.55 25.12 11.06
CA THR A 201 15.70 26.54 11.46
C THR A 201 17.13 27.03 11.21
N TYR A 202 18.15 26.25 11.59
CA TYR A 202 19.55 26.60 11.34
C TYR A 202 19.85 26.81 9.85
N LEU A 203 19.36 25.96 8.96
CA LEU A 203 19.57 26.11 7.52
C LEU A 203 18.89 27.39 6.99
N ARG A 204 17.68 27.67 7.45
CA ARG A 204 16.97 28.90 7.06
C ARG A 204 17.67 30.19 7.52
N GLU A 205 18.36 30.16 8.63
CA GLU A 205 19.08 31.31 9.19
C GLU A 205 20.50 31.48 8.62
N ASN A 206 21.13 30.38 8.17
CA ASN A 206 22.57 30.37 7.84
C ASN A 206 22.87 30.07 6.38
N VAL A 207 21.87 29.77 5.53
CA VAL A 207 22.03 29.57 4.08
C VAL A 207 21.48 30.79 3.35
N PRO A 208 22.33 31.68 2.78
CA PRO A 208 21.89 32.96 2.24
C PRO A 208 20.90 32.88 1.07
N ASN A 209 20.99 31.80 0.28
CA ASN A 209 20.15 31.57 -0.90
C ASN A 209 19.03 30.55 -0.68
N ILE A 210 18.68 30.24 0.58
CA ILE A 210 17.71 29.17 0.92
C ILE A 210 16.33 29.40 0.33
N ASP A 211 15.90 30.64 0.20
CA ASP A 211 14.59 31.02 -0.34
C ASP A 211 14.47 30.78 -1.86
N GLN A 212 15.55 30.42 -2.54
CA GLN A 212 15.55 30.03 -3.96
C GLN A 212 15.19 28.55 -4.16
N ALA A 213 15.08 27.77 -3.09
CA ALA A 213 14.76 26.35 -3.13
C ALA A 213 13.68 25.97 -2.10
N VAL A 214 12.97 24.89 -2.42
CA VAL A 214 12.07 24.21 -1.50
C VAL A 214 12.90 23.38 -0.52
N ILE A 215 12.68 23.54 0.79
CA ILE A 215 13.24 22.61 1.79
C ILE A 215 12.34 21.39 1.87
N SER A 216 12.89 20.25 1.50
CA SER A 216 12.26 18.94 1.62
C SER A 216 12.80 18.18 2.83
N VAL A 217 11.99 17.31 3.40
CA VAL A 217 12.38 16.44 4.51
C VAL A 217 11.97 15.00 4.22
N HIS A 218 12.85 14.07 4.63
CA HIS A 218 12.67 12.62 4.51
C HIS A 218 13.04 11.98 5.84
N CYS A 219 12.14 11.17 6.42
CA CYS A 219 12.38 10.57 7.73
C CYS A 219 12.13 9.08 7.69
N HIS A 220 13.16 8.29 8.09
CA HIS A 220 12.96 6.89 8.46
C HIS A 220 12.38 6.76 9.87
N ASN A 221 11.76 5.61 10.16
CA ASN A 221 10.90 5.41 11.33
C ASN A 221 11.51 4.50 12.41
N ASP A 222 12.83 4.41 12.47
CA ASP A 222 13.54 3.47 13.37
C ASP A 222 13.22 3.71 14.85
N LEU A 223 13.01 4.95 15.24
CA LEU A 223 12.55 5.33 16.59
C LEU A 223 11.02 5.51 16.70
N GLY A 224 10.25 5.27 15.63
CA GLY A 224 8.82 5.52 15.62
C GLY A 224 8.44 7.00 15.57
N LEU A 225 9.34 7.88 15.11
CA LEU A 225 9.16 9.33 15.16
C LEU A 225 9.10 10.01 13.79
N ALA A 226 9.10 9.25 12.69
CA ALA A 226 9.20 9.81 11.34
C ALA A 226 8.12 10.85 11.04
N VAL A 227 6.86 10.59 11.37
CA VAL A 227 5.75 11.54 11.18
C VAL A 227 5.91 12.76 12.09
N ALA A 228 6.24 12.55 13.35
CA ALA A 228 6.44 13.65 14.31
C ALA A 228 7.60 14.57 13.90
N ASN A 229 8.71 13.98 13.40
CA ASN A 229 9.85 14.73 12.88
C ASN A 229 9.45 15.53 11.63
N SER A 230 8.74 14.94 10.70
CA SER A 230 8.29 15.62 9.47
C SER A 230 7.36 16.80 9.77
N LEU A 231 6.40 16.63 10.70
CA LEU A 231 5.51 17.72 11.12
C LEU A 231 6.28 18.83 11.84
N ALA A 232 7.26 18.51 12.71
CA ALA A 232 8.11 19.49 13.36
C ALA A 232 8.97 20.28 12.35
N ALA A 233 9.46 19.61 11.31
CA ALA A 233 10.20 20.25 10.23
C ALA A 233 9.31 21.20 9.40
N VAL A 234 8.07 20.80 9.10
CA VAL A 234 7.09 21.67 8.41
C VAL A 234 6.81 22.92 9.23
N GLN A 235 6.61 22.80 10.55
CA GLN A 235 6.47 23.95 11.45
C GLN A 235 7.70 24.85 11.46
N ALA A 236 8.90 24.28 11.32
CA ALA A 236 10.16 25.01 11.23
C ALA A 236 10.41 25.65 9.86
N GLY A 237 9.58 25.32 8.85
CA GLY A 237 9.62 25.95 7.52
C GLY A 237 9.98 25.03 6.36
N ALA A 238 9.98 23.72 6.54
CA ALA A 238 10.02 22.78 5.42
C ALA A 238 8.71 22.86 4.62
N GLN A 239 8.80 22.70 3.31
CA GLN A 239 7.70 22.90 2.38
C GLN A 239 7.33 21.62 1.62
N GLN A 240 8.18 20.59 1.66
CA GLN A 240 7.94 19.27 1.07
C GLN A 240 8.20 18.19 2.11
N VAL A 241 7.37 17.15 2.09
CA VAL A 241 7.57 15.92 2.90
C VAL A 241 7.64 14.72 1.94
N GLU A 242 8.76 14.00 2.00
CA GLU A 242 8.87 12.68 1.38
C GLU A 242 8.28 11.64 2.32
N CYS A 243 7.40 10.82 1.80
CA CYS A 243 6.68 9.82 2.60
C CYS A 243 6.27 8.63 1.73
N THR A 244 5.76 7.57 2.35
CA THR A 244 5.29 6.38 1.65
C THR A 244 3.90 5.98 2.13
N ILE A 245 3.13 5.34 1.26
CA ILE A 245 1.87 4.71 1.65
C ILE A 245 2.16 3.62 2.68
N ASN A 246 1.39 3.60 3.77
CA ASN A 246 1.55 2.70 4.92
C ASN A 246 2.88 2.83 5.68
N GLY A 247 3.70 3.81 5.33
CA GLY A 247 5.03 3.97 5.91
C GLY A 247 6.00 2.84 5.53
N ILE A 248 5.79 2.13 4.42
CA ILE A 248 6.70 1.05 4.01
C ILE A 248 8.09 1.61 3.65
N GLY A 249 9.12 0.78 3.78
CA GLY A 249 10.51 1.16 3.49
C GLY A 249 11.50 0.26 4.19
N GLU A 250 12.78 0.58 4.06
CA GLU A 250 13.83 -0.18 4.73
C GLU A 250 13.68 -0.16 6.27
N ARG A 251 14.09 -1.23 6.93
CA ARG A 251 14.12 -1.40 8.40
C ARG A 251 12.73 -1.23 9.03
N ALA A 252 12.49 -0.11 9.74
CA ALA A 252 11.21 0.22 10.37
C ALA A 252 10.28 1.04 9.45
N GLY A 253 10.70 1.32 8.21
CA GLY A 253 9.94 2.06 7.22
C GLY A 253 10.22 3.55 7.21
N ASN A 254 9.36 4.27 6.50
CA ASN A 254 9.42 5.71 6.26
C ASN A 254 8.31 6.46 7.00
N CYS A 255 8.33 7.78 6.88
CA CYS A 255 7.20 8.64 7.21
C CYS A 255 5.95 8.18 6.46
N SER A 256 4.86 7.95 7.17
CA SER A 256 3.57 7.49 6.64
C SER A 256 2.81 8.64 5.98
N LEU A 257 2.50 8.53 4.69
CA LEU A 257 1.79 9.57 3.93
C LEU A 257 0.42 9.88 4.57
N GLU A 258 -0.37 8.85 4.83
CA GLU A 258 -1.71 8.98 5.42
C GLU A 258 -1.69 9.68 6.77
N GLU A 259 -0.66 9.44 7.57
CA GLU A 259 -0.54 10.03 8.92
C GLU A 259 -0.18 11.52 8.86
N VAL A 260 0.77 11.90 7.99
CA VAL A 260 1.14 13.32 7.78
C VAL A 260 -0.05 14.10 7.23
N VAL A 261 -0.68 13.60 6.17
CA VAL A 261 -1.78 14.30 5.48
C VAL A 261 -2.96 14.48 6.42
N MET A 262 -3.34 13.43 7.16
CA MET A 262 -4.47 13.51 8.08
C MET A 262 -4.15 14.33 9.34
N ALA A 263 -2.91 14.34 9.80
CA ALA A 263 -2.50 15.25 10.89
C ALA A 263 -2.63 16.72 10.48
N LEU A 264 -2.15 17.09 9.29
CA LEU A 264 -2.30 18.45 8.75
C LEU A 264 -3.76 18.83 8.56
N ARG A 265 -4.59 17.92 8.02
CA ARG A 265 -6.03 18.16 7.82
C ARG A 265 -6.81 18.28 9.15
N THR A 266 -6.49 17.45 10.13
CA THR A 266 -7.24 17.40 11.39
C THR A 266 -6.85 18.51 12.37
N ARG A 267 -5.58 18.93 12.35
CA ARG A 267 -5.02 19.87 13.32
C ARG A 267 -4.69 21.23 12.71
N GLN A 268 -5.53 21.72 11.80
CA GLN A 268 -5.41 23.07 11.21
C GLN A 268 -5.45 24.19 12.27
N ASP A 269 -5.98 23.89 13.46
CA ASP A 269 -5.99 24.80 14.62
C ASP A 269 -4.59 25.22 15.09
N ILE A 270 -3.59 24.32 14.94
CA ILE A 270 -2.19 24.57 15.32
C ILE A 270 -1.19 24.30 14.21
N LEU A 271 -1.61 23.65 13.13
CA LEU A 271 -0.85 23.38 11.93
C LEU A 271 -1.53 24.07 10.73
N PRO A 272 -1.30 25.39 10.53
CA PRO A 272 -1.97 26.14 9.45
C PRO A 272 -1.37 25.80 8.09
N PHE A 273 -1.38 24.53 7.74
CA PHE A 273 -0.88 23.97 6.50
C PHE A 273 -1.93 23.11 5.84
N GLN A 274 -1.88 23.01 4.52
CA GLN A 274 -2.77 22.17 3.73
C GLN A 274 -1.97 21.36 2.70
N THR A 275 -2.58 20.31 2.18
CA THR A 275 -2.05 19.50 1.08
C THR A 275 -3.06 19.44 -0.05
N LYS A 276 -2.63 19.07 -1.25
CA LYS A 276 -3.55 18.84 -2.38
C LYS A 276 -4.12 17.43 -2.41
N VAL A 277 -3.74 16.59 -1.46
CA VAL A 277 -4.14 15.18 -1.42
C VAL A 277 -5.64 15.04 -1.24
N VAL A 278 -6.28 14.29 -2.14
CA VAL A 278 -7.68 13.87 -2.04
C VAL A 278 -7.74 12.70 -1.06
N THR A 279 -8.09 13.00 0.20
CA THR A 279 -7.94 12.08 1.32
C THR A 279 -8.85 10.86 1.22
N GLU A 280 -9.96 10.94 0.49
CA GLU A 280 -10.89 9.84 0.21
C GLU A 280 -10.25 8.70 -0.60
N HIS A 281 -9.06 8.92 -1.16
CA HIS A 281 -8.28 7.88 -1.83
C HIS A 281 -7.24 7.22 -0.91
N ILE A 282 -7.06 7.65 0.33
CA ILE A 282 -6.05 7.12 1.28
C ILE A 282 -6.29 5.62 1.54
N TYR A 283 -7.47 5.26 2.05
CA TYR A 283 -7.77 3.87 2.39
C TYR A 283 -7.74 2.92 1.18
N PRO A 284 -8.35 3.26 0.02
CA PRO A 284 -8.22 2.45 -1.19
C PRO A 284 -6.77 2.25 -1.64
N THR A 285 -5.90 3.28 -1.51
CA THR A 285 -4.48 3.19 -1.88
C THR A 285 -3.71 2.28 -0.91
N SER A 286 -3.92 2.44 0.39
CA SER A 286 -3.35 1.58 1.42
C SER A 286 -3.70 0.11 1.18
N LYS A 287 -4.97 -0.18 0.90
CA LYS A 287 -5.44 -1.53 0.60
C LYS A 287 -4.85 -2.09 -0.70
N LEU A 288 -4.76 -1.27 -1.74
CA LEU A 288 -4.17 -1.67 -3.01
C LEU A 288 -2.70 -2.06 -2.84
N LEU A 289 -1.92 -1.23 -2.12
CA LEU A 289 -0.51 -1.50 -1.85
C LEU A 289 -0.34 -2.79 -1.05
N ALA A 290 -1.09 -2.97 0.04
CA ALA A 290 -1.07 -4.19 0.84
C ALA A 290 -1.41 -5.45 0.01
N THR A 291 -2.36 -5.34 -0.93
CA THR A 291 -2.73 -6.44 -1.82
C THR A 291 -1.63 -6.78 -2.83
N ILE A 292 -0.94 -5.77 -3.36
CA ILE A 292 0.14 -5.95 -4.35
C ILE A 292 1.39 -6.53 -3.70
N THR A 293 1.83 -5.94 -2.60
CA THR A 293 3.08 -6.33 -1.91
C THR A 293 2.93 -7.54 -1.00
N GLY A 294 1.71 -7.88 -0.58
CA GLY A 294 1.46 -8.90 0.45
C GLY A 294 1.81 -8.42 1.88
N ILE A 295 2.28 -7.20 2.06
CA ILE A 295 2.58 -6.62 3.38
C ILE A 295 1.28 -6.17 4.01
N THR A 296 0.86 -6.86 5.07
CA THR A 296 -0.39 -6.56 5.78
C THR A 296 -0.26 -5.32 6.65
N VAL A 297 -1.28 -4.46 6.61
CA VAL A 297 -1.38 -3.31 7.51
C VAL A 297 -1.73 -3.80 8.92
N GLN A 298 -1.00 -3.34 9.93
CA GLN A 298 -1.29 -3.68 11.33
C GLN A 298 -2.71 -3.21 11.70
N PRO A 299 -3.50 -4.01 12.42
CA PRO A 299 -4.88 -3.62 12.78
C PRO A 299 -4.99 -2.29 13.54
N ASN A 300 -4.00 -1.96 14.36
CA ASN A 300 -3.91 -0.71 15.14
C ASN A 300 -3.10 0.39 14.45
N LYS A 301 -2.75 0.25 13.17
CA LYS A 301 -2.09 1.34 12.42
C LYS A 301 -3.00 2.56 12.40
N ALA A 302 -2.42 3.72 12.68
CA ALA A 302 -3.15 4.97 12.59
C ALA A 302 -3.75 5.17 11.19
N ILE A 303 -4.89 5.80 11.11
CA ILE A 303 -5.65 6.19 9.91
C ILE A 303 -6.24 4.98 9.14
N VAL A 304 -5.44 4.00 8.73
CA VAL A 304 -5.83 2.93 7.77
C VAL A 304 -5.95 1.54 8.39
N GLY A 305 -5.59 1.37 9.65
CA GLY A 305 -5.70 0.08 10.35
C GLY A 305 -7.17 -0.32 10.57
N ALA A 306 -7.44 -1.62 10.60
CA ALA A 306 -8.81 -2.14 10.76
C ALA A 306 -9.50 -1.64 12.04
N ASN A 307 -8.73 -1.34 13.09
CA ASN A 307 -9.23 -0.85 14.38
C ASN A 307 -9.28 0.68 14.48
N ALA A 308 -8.84 1.43 13.45
CA ALA A 308 -8.71 2.88 13.52
C ALA A 308 -10.05 3.60 13.84
N PHE A 309 -11.18 2.98 13.50
CA PHE A 309 -12.54 3.49 13.75
C PHE A 309 -13.39 2.50 14.54
N ALA A 310 -12.78 1.56 15.26
CA ALA A 310 -13.50 0.55 16.05
C ALA A 310 -13.54 0.93 17.53
N HIS A 311 -14.71 0.86 18.14
CA HIS A 311 -14.93 1.09 19.56
C HIS A 311 -15.51 -0.17 20.21
N GLU A 312 -14.78 -0.82 21.11
CA GLU A 312 -15.24 -2.02 21.81
C GLU A 312 -15.83 -1.68 23.20
N ALA A 313 -15.30 -0.69 23.89
CA ALA A 313 -15.74 -0.31 25.22
C ALA A 313 -17.14 0.33 25.21
N GLY A 314 -18.08 -0.17 26.03
CA GLY A 314 -19.46 0.31 26.08
C GLY A 314 -19.59 1.81 26.40
N ILE A 315 -18.69 2.39 27.20
CA ILE A 315 -18.65 3.83 27.49
C ILE A 315 -18.32 4.62 26.22
N HIS A 316 -17.35 4.15 25.42
CA HIS A 316 -16.98 4.79 24.16
C HIS A 316 -18.11 4.68 23.12
N GLN A 317 -18.73 3.50 22.99
CA GLN A 317 -19.86 3.31 22.09
C GLN A 317 -21.04 4.23 22.46
N HIS A 318 -21.34 4.40 23.75
CA HIS A 318 -22.38 5.34 24.19
C HIS A 318 -22.02 6.79 23.85
N GLY A 319 -20.77 7.21 24.05
CA GLY A 319 -20.31 8.54 23.68
C GLY A 319 -20.44 8.83 22.18
N VAL A 320 -19.99 7.90 21.32
CA VAL A 320 -20.10 8.02 19.85
C VAL A 320 -21.57 8.07 19.39
N LEU A 321 -22.45 7.31 20.02
CA LEU A 321 -23.90 7.34 19.72
C LEU A 321 -24.55 8.67 20.07
N MET A 322 -24.07 9.35 21.11
CA MET A 322 -24.58 10.68 21.50
C MET A 322 -23.99 11.80 20.63
N GLU A 323 -22.69 11.76 20.40
CA GLU A 323 -21.96 12.72 19.57
C GLU A 323 -20.64 12.08 19.10
N LYS A 324 -20.47 11.90 17.79
CA LYS A 324 -19.29 11.23 17.20
C LYS A 324 -17.99 11.90 17.59
N SER A 325 -17.96 13.22 17.63
CA SER A 325 -16.78 14.02 17.96
C SER A 325 -16.22 13.79 19.38
N THR A 326 -16.95 13.09 20.26
CA THR A 326 -16.46 12.74 21.60
C THR A 326 -15.25 11.80 21.60
N TYR A 327 -15.14 10.94 20.58
CA TYR A 327 -14.05 9.95 20.46
C TYR A 327 -13.48 9.84 19.03
N GLU A 328 -14.05 10.56 18.05
CA GLU A 328 -13.61 10.53 16.66
C GLU A 328 -13.08 11.90 16.24
N ILE A 329 -11.79 11.99 15.90
CA ILE A 329 -11.15 13.20 15.39
C ILE A 329 -11.26 13.32 13.86
N MET A 330 -11.70 12.26 13.20
CA MET A 330 -11.95 12.17 11.77
C MET A 330 -13.01 11.09 11.50
N THR A 331 -13.64 11.13 10.34
CA THR A 331 -14.65 10.12 9.97
C THR A 331 -14.05 9.09 9.00
N PRO A 332 -14.53 7.83 8.98
CA PRO A 332 -14.10 6.83 8.01
C PRO A 332 -14.24 7.31 6.56
N GLU A 333 -15.31 8.02 6.25
CA GLU A 333 -15.58 8.55 4.91
C GLU A 333 -14.50 9.54 4.47
N SER A 334 -13.93 10.30 5.44
CA SER A 334 -12.87 11.29 5.14
C SER A 334 -11.58 10.69 4.56
N ILE A 335 -11.40 9.37 4.69
CA ILE A 335 -10.28 8.62 4.11
C ILE A 335 -10.72 7.62 3.03
N GLY A 336 -12.01 7.64 2.64
CA GLY A 336 -12.58 6.72 1.65
C GLY A 336 -12.91 5.34 2.20
N LEU A 337 -13.03 5.20 3.52
CA LEU A 337 -13.56 4.00 4.15
C LEU A 337 -15.07 4.15 4.30
N ASN A 338 -15.84 3.43 3.48
CA ASN A 338 -17.29 3.42 3.60
C ASN A 338 -17.70 2.75 4.91
N GLN A 339 -18.42 3.47 5.75
CA GLN A 339 -18.85 3.02 7.10
C GLN A 339 -19.81 1.84 7.11
N ASN A 340 -20.33 1.39 6.00
CA ASN A 340 -21.30 0.29 5.95
C ASN A 340 -20.67 -1.10 6.10
N LYS A 341 -19.56 -1.23 6.84
CA LYS A 341 -19.19 -2.52 7.41
C LYS A 341 -19.89 -2.69 8.75
N LEU A 342 -21.17 -3.02 8.72
CA LEU A 342 -21.78 -3.83 9.76
C LEU A 342 -20.87 -5.07 9.88
N VAL A 343 -19.99 -5.07 10.88
CA VAL A 343 -19.19 -6.28 11.20
C VAL A 343 -20.22 -7.31 11.67
N LEU A 344 -20.54 -8.22 10.77
CA LEU A 344 -21.48 -9.29 11.08
C LEU A 344 -20.73 -10.34 11.89
N GLY A 345 -21.34 -10.75 12.98
CA GLY A 345 -20.78 -11.75 13.87
C GLY A 345 -21.89 -12.55 14.56
N LYS A 346 -21.50 -13.35 15.57
CA LYS A 346 -22.40 -14.23 16.32
C LYS A 346 -23.68 -13.56 16.82
N HIS A 347 -23.59 -12.29 17.23
CA HIS A 347 -24.71 -11.51 17.77
C HIS A 347 -25.50 -10.73 16.72
N SER A 348 -25.07 -10.75 15.45
CA SER A 348 -25.80 -10.06 14.38
C SER A 348 -27.15 -10.71 14.11
N GLY A 349 -28.19 -9.88 14.10
CA GLY A 349 -29.56 -10.29 13.80
C GLY A 349 -29.82 -10.45 12.30
N ARG A 350 -30.96 -11.08 11.96
CA ARG A 350 -31.40 -11.29 10.57
C ARG A 350 -31.48 -9.99 9.77
N HIS A 351 -31.94 -8.91 10.40
CA HIS A 351 -32.10 -7.61 9.73
C HIS A 351 -30.76 -7.07 9.23
N ALA A 352 -29.73 -7.08 10.07
CA ALA A 352 -28.38 -6.65 9.71
C ALA A 352 -27.78 -7.52 8.57
N PHE A 353 -28.02 -8.83 8.60
CA PHE A 353 -27.60 -9.75 7.56
C PHE A 353 -28.27 -9.44 6.21
N ILE A 354 -29.60 -9.26 6.19
CA ILE A 354 -30.36 -8.93 4.98
C ILE A 354 -29.90 -7.58 4.42
N GLN A 355 -29.80 -6.56 5.28
CA GLN A 355 -29.33 -5.25 4.87
C GLN A 355 -27.95 -5.34 4.21
N ARG A 356 -27.02 -6.11 4.80
CA ARG A 356 -25.68 -6.24 4.22
C ARG A 356 -25.69 -6.96 2.88
N LEU A 357 -26.51 -8.00 2.71
CA LEU A 357 -26.69 -8.65 1.41
C LEU A 357 -27.20 -7.69 0.34
N GLN A 358 -28.18 -6.83 0.70
CA GLN A 358 -28.72 -5.81 -0.21
C GLN A 358 -27.66 -4.76 -0.59
N GLU A 359 -26.83 -4.31 0.36
CA GLU A 359 -25.70 -3.41 0.11
C GLU A 359 -24.64 -4.04 -0.81
N LEU A 360 -24.46 -5.37 -0.76
CA LEU A 360 -23.61 -6.12 -1.66
C LEU A 360 -24.24 -6.40 -3.03
N GLY A 361 -25.50 -5.93 -3.25
CA GLY A 361 -26.22 -6.07 -4.50
C GLY A 361 -26.98 -7.39 -4.67
N TYR A 362 -27.20 -8.14 -3.58
CA TYR A 362 -28.00 -9.35 -3.61
C TYR A 362 -29.46 -9.07 -3.30
N ASP A 363 -30.36 -9.34 -4.24
CA ASP A 363 -31.80 -9.35 -4.04
C ASP A 363 -32.30 -10.80 -4.01
N LEU A 364 -32.50 -11.34 -2.80
CA LEU A 364 -32.77 -12.74 -2.56
C LEU A 364 -34.23 -12.96 -2.10
N GLY A 365 -34.85 -14.04 -2.54
CA GLY A 365 -36.15 -14.48 -2.08
C GLY A 365 -36.12 -14.95 -0.60
N LYS A 366 -37.30 -14.96 0.06
CA LYS A 366 -37.41 -15.31 1.49
C LYS A 366 -36.81 -16.66 1.84
N GLU A 367 -36.96 -17.69 0.99
CA GLU A 367 -36.44 -19.03 1.24
C GLU A 367 -34.90 -19.06 1.15
N ASP A 368 -34.34 -18.29 0.21
CA ASP A 368 -32.89 -18.23 0.02
C ASP A 368 -32.21 -17.42 1.12
N ILE A 369 -32.85 -16.34 1.56
CA ILE A 369 -32.41 -15.60 2.75
C ILE A 369 -32.36 -16.51 3.98
N GLU A 370 -33.36 -17.39 4.15
CA GLU A 370 -33.43 -18.31 5.30
C GLU A 370 -32.24 -19.30 5.27
N LYS A 371 -32.01 -19.93 4.12
CA LYS A 371 -30.87 -20.87 3.93
C LYS A 371 -29.53 -20.16 4.17
N ALA A 372 -29.35 -19.00 3.56
CA ALA A 372 -28.13 -18.20 3.71
C ALA A 372 -27.92 -17.75 5.17
N PHE A 373 -29.00 -17.36 5.88
CA PHE A 373 -28.92 -16.95 7.28
C PHE A 373 -28.56 -18.09 8.22
N VAL A 374 -29.09 -19.29 8.01
CA VAL A 374 -28.69 -20.49 8.77
C VAL A 374 -27.19 -20.75 8.59
N ARG A 375 -26.71 -20.68 7.37
CA ARG A 375 -25.29 -20.87 7.07
C ARG A 375 -24.41 -19.78 7.65
N PHE A 376 -24.86 -18.53 7.57
CA PHE A 376 -24.21 -17.40 8.22
C PHE A 376 -24.06 -17.61 9.73
N LYS A 377 -25.11 -18.07 10.42
CA LYS A 377 -25.03 -18.34 11.86
C LYS A 377 -24.05 -19.46 12.19
N ALA A 378 -24.05 -20.55 11.41
CA ALA A 378 -23.09 -21.64 11.56
C ALA A 378 -21.64 -21.18 11.34
N LEU A 379 -21.41 -20.26 10.40
CA LEU A 379 -20.09 -19.68 10.17
C LEU A 379 -19.70 -18.69 11.28
N ALA A 380 -20.65 -17.87 11.75
CA ALA A 380 -20.44 -16.91 12.84
C ALA A 380 -20.18 -17.57 14.22
N ASP A 381 -20.59 -18.83 14.39
CA ASP A 381 -20.20 -19.63 15.56
C ASP A 381 -18.75 -20.14 15.49
N GLN A 382 -18.17 -20.18 14.30
CA GLN A 382 -16.80 -20.65 14.05
C GLN A 382 -15.81 -19.52 13.83
N LYS A 383 -16.26 -18.38 13.31
CA LYS A 383 -15.46 -17.17 13.05
C LYS A 383 -15.89 -16.03 13.97
N LYS A 384 -14.89 -15.32 14.52
CA LYS A 384 -15.15 -14.13 15.37
C LYS A 384 -15.78 -12.98 14.58
N GLU A 385 -15.40 -12.81 13.33
CA GLU A 385 -15.87 -11.76 12.41
C GLU A 385 -16.22 -12.38 11.04
N ILE A 386 -17.33 -11.94 10.46
CA ILE A 386 -17.79 -12.35 9.12
C ILE A 386 -17.59 -11.17 8.17
N PHE A 387 -16.81 -11.39 7.13
CA PHE A 387 -16.49 -10.41 6.09
C PHE A 387 -17.45 -10.53 4.90
N ASP A 388 -17.43 -9.51 4.03
CA ASP A 388 -18.25 -9.50 2.81
C ASP A 388 -17.97 -10.68 1.89
N GLU A 389 -16.70 -11.08 1.81
CA GLU A 389 -16.25 -12.24 1.05
C GLU A 389 -16.86 -13.56 1.58
N ASP A 390 -17.12 -13.65 2.89
CA ASP A 390 -17.81 -14.78 3.51
C ASP A 390 -19.30 -14.79 3.12
N LEU A 391 -19.93 -13.61 3.06
CA LEU A 391 -21.32 -13.48 2.60
C LEU A 391 -21.45 -13.84 1.11
N ASP A 392 -20.52 -13.34 0.28
CA ASP A 392 -20.43 -13.73 -1.13
C ASP A 392 -20.33 -15.25 -1.28
N ALA A 393 -19.49 -15.89 -0.45
CA ALA A 393 -19.33 -17.35 -0.45
C ALA A 393 -20.61 -18.08 -0.01
N ILE A 394 -21.28 -17.62 1.05
CA ILE A 394 -22.54 -18.18 1.53
C ILE A 394 -23.62 -18.11 0.45
N VAL A 395 -23.77 -16.93 -0.20
CA VAL A 395 -24.74 -16.76 -1.29
C VAL A 395 -24.40 -17.66 -2.48
N ALA A 396 -23.13 -17.71 -2.86
CA ALA A 396 -22.68 -18.57 -3.96
C ALA A 396 -22.91 -20.05 -3.67
N ASP A 397 -22.65 -20.49 -2.44
CA ASP A 397 -22.72 -21.91 -2.08
C ASP A 397 -24.15 -22.39 -1.82
N GLU A 398 -25.04 -21.58 -1.23
CA GLU A 398 -26.39 -22.00 -0.84
C GLU A 398 -27.48 -21.65 -1.86
N ILE A 399 -27.28 -20.59 -2.64
CA ILE A 399 -28.33 -20.05 -3.50
C ILE A 399 -28.04 -20.27 -4.98
N ILE A 400 -26.75 -20.23 -5.37
CA ILE A 400 -26.31 -20.38 -6.75
C ILE A 400 -25.85 -21.82 -7.04
N ARG A 401 -26.33 -22.81 -6.29
CA ARG A 401 -26.09 -24.22 -6.59
C ARG A 401 -26.75 -24.59 -7.92
N GLY A 402 -26.04 -24.30 -9.00
CA GLY A 402 -26.13 -25.11 -10.20
C GLY A 402 -25.64 -26.53 -9.90
N PRO A 403 -25.97 -27.54 -10.71
CA PRO A 403 -25.47 -28.90 -10.50
C PRO A 403 -23.93 -28.87 -10.41
N GLU A 404 -23.37 -29.34 -9.29
CA GLU A 404 -21.93 -29.47 -9.11
C GLU A 404 -21.37 -30.38 -10.19
N LYS A 405 -20.73 -29.78 -11.19
CA LYS A 405 -20.12 -30.54 -12.31
C LYS A 405 -18.95 -31.39 -11.82
N PHE A 406 -18.22 -30.89 -10.84
CA PHE A 406 -17.05 -31.54 -10.26
C PHE A 406 -17.25 -31.75 -8.76
N LYS A 407 -17.16 -32.99 -8.30
CA LYS A 407 -17.28 -33.35 -6.90
C LYS A 407 -16.11 -34.21 -6.47
N LEU A 408 -15.41 -33.82 -5.39
CA LEU A 408 -14.33 -34.63 -4.81
C LEU A 408 -14.91 -35.82 -4.07
N LEU A 409 -14.57 -37.04 -4.51
CA LEU A 409 -14.97 -38.28 -3.84
C LEU A 409 -13.88 -38.79 -2.91
N GLN A 410 -12.62 -38.85 -3.41
CA GLN A 410 -11.50 -39.39 -2.67
C GLN A 410 -10.20 -38.78 -3.16
N MET A 411 -9.26 -38.55 -2.25
CA MET A 411 -7.90 -38.21 -2.60
C MET A 411 -6.90 -38.88 -1.66
N ASN A 412 -5.72 -39.16 -2.18
CA ASN A 412 -4.57 -39.64 -1.43
C ASN A 412 -3.33 -38.92 -1.96
N VAL A 413 -2.52 -38.36 -1.05
CA VAL A 413 -1.29 -37.64 -1.40
C VAL A 413 -0.13 -38.28 -0.66
N SER A 414 0.90 -38.65 -1.42
CA SER A 414 2.17 -39.15 -0.89
C SER A 414 3.24 -38.07 -1.16
N SER A 415 3.93 -37.65 -0.12
CA SER A 415 5.01 -36.65 -0.20
C SER A 415 6.03 -36.92 0.89
N GLY A 416 7.31 -36.77 0.60
CA GLY A 416 8.40 -36.98 1.53
C GLY A 416 9.75 -36.67 0.89
N SER A 417 10.82 -36.67 1.71
CA SER A 417 12.18 -36.31 1.26
C SER A 417 12.77 -37.28 0.22
N PHE A 418 12.22 -38.47 0.07
CA PHE A 418 12.75 -39.53 -0.82
C PHE A 418 11.77 -39.96 -1.92
N ALA A 419 10.55 -39.43 -1.95
CA ALA A 419 9.54 -39.76 -2.94
C ALA A 419 9.03 -38.48 -3.64
N ALA A 420 8.90 -38.55 -4.97
CA ALA A 420 8.29 -37.45 -5.72
C ALA A 420 6.84 -37.24 -5.24
N PRO A 421 6.43 -35.99 -4.93
CA PRO A 421 5.08 -35.72 -4.52
C PRO A 421 4.06 -36.22 -5.53
N THR A 422 3.15 -37.10 -5.12
CA THR A 422 2.16 -37.74 -5.99
C THR A 422 0.77 -37.60 -5.38
N ALA A 423 -0.19 -37.09 -6.14
CA ALA A 423 -1.59 -37.05 -5.75
C ALA A 423 -2.44 -38.01 -6.60
N THR A 424 -3.17 -38.89 -5.93
CA THR A 424 -4.25 -39.69 -6.54
C THR A 424 -5.57 -39.05 -6.20
N VAL A 425 -6.31 -38.57 -7.20
CA VAL A 425 -7.59 -37.90 -7.03
C VAL A 425 -8.69 -38.65 -7.76
N GLN A 426 -9.84 -38.76 -7.13
CA GLN A 426 -11.07 -39.34 -7.69
C GLN A 426 -12.16 -38.26 -7.63
N LEU A 427 -12.69 -37.92 -8.79
CA LEU A 427 -13.79 -36.96 -8.96
C LEU A 427 -15.01 -37.63 -9.57
N GLU A 428 -16.18 -37.21 -9.17
CA GLU A 428 -17.40 -37.36 -9.94
C GLU A 428 -17.52 -36.15 -10.87
N ILE A 429 -17.69 -36.40 -12.18
CA ILE A 429 -17.79 -35.38 -13.22
C ILE A 429 -18.99 -35.74 -14.10
N ASP A 430 -20.02 -34.90 -14.12
CA ASP A 430 -21.27 -35.14 -14.82
C ASP A 430 -21.85 -36.53 -14.50
N GLY A 431 -21.86 -36.95 -13.21
CA GLY A 431 -22.35 -38.23 -12.73
C GLY A 431 -21.43 -39.42 -13.02
N LYS A 432 -20.23 -39.23 -13.60
CA LYS A 432 -19.27 -40.30 -13.92
C LYS A 432 -18.03 -40.20 -13.03
N ILE A 433 -17.68 -41.30 -12.42
CA ILE A 433 -16.48 -41.35 -11.56
C ILE A 433 -15.23 -41.49 -12.45
N ARG A 434 -14.26 -40.61 -12.19
CA ARG A 434 -12.95 -40.63 -12.85
C ARG A 434 -11.83 -40.56 -11.80
N LYS A 435 -10.72 -41.24 -12.05
CA LYS A 435 -9.57 -41.30 -11.16
C LYS A 435 -8.28 -41.10 -11.96
N THR A 436 -7.33 -40.37 -11.38
CA THR A 436 -5.98 -40.25 -11.93
C THR A 436 -4.95 -40.12 -10.82
N ALA A 437 -3.70 -40.44 -11.13
CA ALA A 437 -2.55 -40.15 -10.30
C ALA A 437 -1.60 -39.23 -11.10
N VAL A 438 -1.05 -38.19 -10.45
CA VAL A 438 -0.14 -37.25 -11.08
C VAL A 438 0.95 -36.84 -10.09
N MET A 439 2.19 -36.71 -10.58
CA MET A 439 3.31 -36.15 -9.82
C MET A 439 3.34 -34.61 -9.95
N GLY A 440 3.85 -33.94 -8.91
CA GLY A 440 4.03 -32.51 -8.88
C GLY A 440 5.31 -32.11 -8.15
N ASP A 441 5.58 -30.81 -8.11
CA ASP A 441 6.73 -30.23 -7.40
C ASP A 441 6.52 -30.18 -5.88
N GLY A 442 5.26 -30.32 -5.46
CA GLY A 442 4.82 -30.42 -4.07
C GLY A 442 3.45 -31.08 -3.97
N PRO A 443 2.97 -31.39 -2.73
CA PRO A 443 1.70 -32.09 -2.53
C PRO A 443 0.48 -31.31 -3.06
N VAL A 444 0.47 -29.98 -2.94
CA VAL A 444 -0.61 -29.12 -3.47
C VAL A 444 -0.55 -29.08 -4.99
N ASP A 445 0.65 -28.92 -5.58
CA ASP A 445 0.84 -28.87 -7.03
C ASP A 445 0.43 -30.20 -7.68
N ALA A 446 0.84 -31.33 -7.11
CA ALA A 446 0.39 -32.65 -7.55
C ALA A 446 -1.14 -32.80 -7.53
N THR A 447 -1.78 -32.28 -6.48
CA THR A 447 -3.23 -32.28 -6.32
C THR A 447 -3.91 -31.43 -7.39
N PHE A 448 -3.45 -30.20 -7.61
CA PHE A 448 -4.02 -29.30 -8.63
C PHE A 448 -3.81 -29.85 -10.04
N LYS A 449 -2.63 -30.37 -10.35
CA LYS A 449 -2.35 -31.05 -11.64
C LYS A 449 -3.27 -32.25 -11.87
N ALA A 450 -3.55 -33.07 -10.83
CA ALA A 450 -4.48 -34.19 -10.92
C ALA A 450 -5.92 -33.74 -11.19
N ILE A 451 -6.41 -32.73 -10.47
CA ILE A 451 -7.75 -32.15 -10.67
C ILE A 451 -7.85 -31.55 -12.08
N LYS A 452 -6.88 -30.74 -12.49
CA LYS A 452 -6.82 -30.11 -13.81
C LYS A 452 -6.90 -31.14 -14.95
N LYS A 453 -6.15 -32.23 -14.81
CA LYS A 453 -6.15 -33.33 -15.78
C LYS A 453 -7.51 -34.03 -15.88
N LEU A 454 -8.17 -34.29 -14.73
CA LEU A 454 -9.50 -34.92 -14.70
C LEU A 454 -10.58 -33.98 -15.26
N ALA A 455 -10.55 -32.72 -14.89
CA ALA A 455 -11.50 -31.70 -15.32
C ALA A 455 -11.32 -31.29 -16.80
N LYS A 456 -10.16 -31.62 -17.39
CA LYS A 456 -9.79 -31.23 -18.77
C LYS A 456 -9.94 -29.72 -19.01
N THR A 457 -9.47 -28.91 -18.05
CA THR A 457 -9.57 -27.44 -18.09
C THR A 457 -8.24 -26.80 -18.46
N ASN A 458 -8.30 -25.65 -19.14
CA ASN A 458 -7.15 -24.78 -19.40
C ASN A 458 -6.99 -23.70 -18.33
N ALA A 459 -7.84 -23.70 -17.30
CA ALA A 459 -7.81 -22.70 -16.24
C ALA A 459 -6.41 -22.52 -15.66
N ARG A 460 -6.01 -21.27 -15.52
CA ARG A 460 -4.72 -20.84 -14.97
C ARG A 460 -4.90 -20.41 -13.52
N LEU A 461 -4.04 -20.92 -12.65
CA LEU A 461 -3.97 -20.48 -11.26
C LEU A 461 -3.29 -19.11 -11.21
N LEU A 462 -4.00 -18.09 -10.74
CA LEU A 462 -3.49 -16.73 -10.57
C LEU A 462 -3.02 -16.48 -9.15
N HIS A 463 -3.71 -17.06 -8.16
CA HIS A 463 -3.39 -16.87 -6.74
C HIS A 463 -3.78 -18.08 -5.94
N PHE A 464 -2.96 -18.38 -4.92
CA PHE A 464 -3.21 -19.41 -3.92
C PHE A 464 -2.76 -18.89 -2.56
N SER A 465 -3.62 -18.92 -1.58
CA SER A 465 -3.31 -18.56 -0.20
C SER A 465 -3.88 -19.58 0.78
N VAL A 466 -3.20 -19.70 1.90
CA VAL A 466 -3.56 -20.58 3.01
C VAL A 466 -3.60 -19.76 4.28
N GLY A 467 -4.70 -19.86 5.03
CA GLY A 467 -4.87 -19.23 6.33
C GLY A 467 -5.31 -20.25 7.37
N ALA A 468 -5.07 -19.97 8.65
CA ALA A 468 -5.63 -20.74 9.75
C ALA A 468 -6.89 -20.01 10.25
N ILE A 469 -8.01 -20.77 10.37
CA ILE A 469 -9.27 -20.23 10.91
C ILE A 469 -9.27 -20.28 12.44
N THR A 470 -8.63 -21.29 13.02
CA THR A 470 -8.57 -21.52 14.48
C THR A 470 -7.14 -21.76 14.92
N GLY A 471 -6.84 -21.53 16.22
CA GLY A 471 -5.54 -21.84 16.82
C GLY A 471 -5.52 -23.27 17.38
N GLY A 472 -4.33 -23.89 17.44
CA GLY A 472 -4.13 -25.25 17.99
C GLY A 472 -3.66 -26.26 16.94
N THR A 473 -3.36 -27.50 17.38
CA THR A 473 -2.87 -28.58 16.52
C THR A 473 -3.95 -29.18 15.61
N ASP A 474 -5.22 -28.89 15.88
CA ASP A 474 -6.43 -29.29 15.15
C ASP A 474 -7.08 -28.12 14.40
N ALA A 475 -6.34 -27.04 14.20
CA ALA A 475 -6.80 -25.84 13.50
C ALA A 475 -7.33 -26.16 12.10
N GLN A 476 -8.52 -25.65 11.77
CA GLN A 476 -9.01 -25.70 10.40
C GLN A 476 -8.20 -24.74 9.51
N GLY A 477 -7.60 -25.33 8.45
CA GLY A 477 -6.99 -24.56 7.39
C GLY A 477 -8.03 -24.10 6.38
N GLU A 478 -8.01 -22.82 6.02
CA GLU A 478 -8.76 -22.25 4.90
C GLU A 478 -7.82 -22.02 3.73
N CYS A 479 -8.26 -22.44 2.55
CA CYS A 479 -7.52 -22.20 1.31
C CYS A 479 -8.36 -21.36 0.36
N THR A 480 -7.73 -20.37 -0.25
CA THR A 480 -8.34 -19.54 -1.29
C THR A 480 -7.56 -19.72 -2.59
N VAL A 481 -8.29 -19.98 -3.68
CA VAL A 481 -7.75 -20.19 -5.02
C VAL A 481 -8.39 -19.21 -5.98
N ARG A 482 -7.60 -18.49 -6.77
CA ARG A 482 -8.11 -17.68 -7.89
C ARG A 482 -7.71 -18.34 -9.20
N LEU A 483 -8.71 -18.69 -10.01
CA LEU A 483 -8.53 -19.26 -11.35
C LEU A 483 -8.99 -18.29 -12.42
N GLU A 484 -8.30 -18.34 -13.56
CA GLU A 484 -8.68 -17.61 -14.78
C GLU A 484 -8.84 -18.60 -15.93
N ASP A 485 -9.93 -18.49 -16.69
CA ASP A 485 -10.16 -19.23 -17.94
C ASP A 485 -10.89 -18.33 -18.94
N ALA A 486 -10.33 -18.20 -20.15
CA ALA A 486 -10.86 -17.38 -21.25
C ALA A 486 -11.22 -15.93 -20.83
N GLY A 487 -10.37 -15.28 -20.00
CA GLY A 487 -10.55 -13.92 -19.51
C GLY A 487 -11.55 -13.78 -18.35
N ARG A 488 -12.04 -14.89 -17.80
CA ARG A 488 -12.91 -14.90 -16.60
C ARG A 488 -12.13 -15.33 -15.38
N GLU A 489 -12.13 -14.49 -14.36
CA GLU A 489 -11.55 -14.78 -13.06
C GLU A 489 -12.63 -15.20 -12.06
N VAL A 490 -12.36 -16.24 -11.30
CA VAL A 490 -13.20 -16.71 -10.20
C VAL A 490 -12.38 -17.02 -8.96
N LEU A 491 -13.00 -16.79 -7.81
CA LEU A 491 -12.44 -17.15 -6.50
C LEU A 491 -13.12 -18.42 -6.00
N GLY A 492 -12.33 -19.43 -5.60
CA GLY A 492 -12.78 -20.62 -4.92
C GLY A 492 -12.22 -20.69 -3.51
N GLN A 493 -13.02 -21.17 -2.58
CA GLN A 493 -12.64 -21.35 -1.18
C GLN A 493 -12.90 -22.77 -0.72
N GLY A 494 -12.08 -23.27 0.21
CA GLY A 494 -12.22 -24.59 0.80
C GLY A 494 -11.61 -24.63 2.19
N ALA A 495 -12.33 -25.24 3.13
CA ALA A 495 -11.88 -25.40 4.50
C ALA A 495 -11.82 -26.89 4.89
N HIS A 496 -10.75 -27.27 5.58
CA HIS A 496 -10.56 -28.63 6.12
C HIS A 496 -9.38 -28.63 7.12
N PRO A 497 -9.38 -29.52 8.15
CA PRO A 497 -8.20 -29.69 9.01
C PRO A 497 -6.93 -30.07 8.25
N ASP A 498 -7.06 -30.88 7.19
CA ASP A 498 -5.96 -31.14 6.25
C ASP A 498 -5.92 -30.07 5.17
N ILE A 499 -4.82 -29.34 5.12
CA ILE A 499 -4.59 -28.20 4.20
C ILE A 499 -4.60 -28.63 2.73
N ILE A 500 -4.16 -29.87 2.42
CA ILE A 500 -4.16 -30.37 1.04
C ILE A 500 -5.59 -30.64 0.58
N VAL A 501 -6.42 -31.19 1.48
CA VAL A 501 -7.86 -31.37 1.22
C VAL A 501 -8.57 -30.03 1.09
N ALA A 502 -8.26 -29.06 1.94
CA ALA A 502 -8.80 -27.70 1.83
C ALA A 502 -8.44 -27.08 0.48
N SER A 503 -7.19 -27.22 0.03
CA SER A 503 -6.72 -26.74 -1.28
C SER A 503 -7.47 -27.39 -2.43
N ALA A 504 -7.66 -28.72 -2.39
CA ALA A 504 -8.43 -29.45 -3.40
C ALA A 504 -9.89 -28.97 -3.49
N LYS A 505 -10.54 -28.77 -2.34
CA LYS A 505 -11.90 -28.22 -2.27
C LYS A 505 -11.98 -26.81 -2.85
N ALA A 506 -11.03 -25.92 -2.52
CA ALA A 506 -10.97 -24.58 -3.06
C ALA A 506 -10.83 -24.57 -4.59
N TYR A 507 -9.94 -25.41 -5.13
CA TYR A 507 -9.73 -25.53 -6.56
C TYR A 507 -10.97 -26.06 -7.30
N ILE A 508 -11.64 -27.08 -6.76
CA ILE A 508 -12.87 -27.65 -7.33
C ILE A 508 -14.02 -26.63 -7.25
N ASN A 509 -14.14 -25.88 -6.16
CA ASN A 509 -15.13 -24.82 -6.02
C ASN A 509 -14.94 -23.74 -7.11
N ALA A 510 -13.71 -23.32 -7.36
CA ALA A 510 -13.42 -22.39 -8.46
C ALA A 510 -13.77 -22.97 -9.84
N LEU A 511 -13.46 -24.24 -10.10
CA LEU A 511 -13.81 -24.91 -11.36
C LEU A 511 -15.33 -25.01 -11.57
N ASN A 512 -16.10 -25.30 -10.53
CA ASN A 512 -17.56 -25.32 -10.60
C ASN A 512 -18.11 -23.93 -10.96
N LYS A 513 -17.57 -22.87 -10.36
CA LYS A 513 -17.91 -21.48 -10.69
C LYS A 513 -17.57 -21.11 -12.15
N LEU A 514 -16.42 -21.55 -12.66
CA LEU A 514 -16.08 -21.36 -14.09
C LEU A 514 -17.04 -22.10 -15.02
N SER A 515 -17.43 -23.33 -14.65
CA SER A 515 -18.28 -24.20 -15.51
C SER A 515 -19.74 -23.77 -15.53
N SER A 516 -20.27 -23.11 -14.50
CA SER A 516 -21.68 -22.69 -14.40
C SER A 516 -22.03 -21.47 -15.26
N GLY A 517 -21.08 -20.89 -15.99
CA GLY A 517 -21.34 -19.75 -16.87
C GLY A 517 -21.69 -18.44 -16.16
N MET A 518 -21.69 -18.41 -14.82
CA MET A 518 -22.06 -17.24 -14.03
C MET A 518 -20.97 -16.17 -14.10
N SER A 519 -21.23 -15.15 -14.89
CA SER A 519 -20.48 -13.91 -14.94
C SER A 519 -21.00 -12.99 -13.83
N ARG A 520 -20.12 -12.33 -13.08
CA ARG A 520 -20.51 -11.08 -12.43
C ARG A 520 -20.98 -10.14 -13.54
N THR A 521 -22.28 -9.92 -13.64
CA THR A 521 -22.77 -8.78 -14.40
C THR A 521 -22.17 -7.55 -13.70
N ARG A 522 -21.27 -6.85 -14.38
CA ARG A 522 -20.82 -5.53 -13.97
C ARG A 522 -22.07 -4.66 -13.90
N ILE A 523 -22.60 -4.42 -12.73
CA ILE A 523 -23.49 -3.28 -12.51
C ILE A 523 -22.54 -2.08 -12.45
N HIS A 524 -22.59 -1.25 -13.50
CA HIS A 524 -22.01 0.07 -13.51
C HIS A 524 -22.67 0.89 -12.38
N LEU A 525 -21.89 1.39 -11.46
CA LEU A 525 -22.13 2.63 -10.73
C LEU A 525 -20.94 3.54 -10.96
#